data_89fdd945016d6025f4b2ee652390333c
#
_entry.id   89fdd945016d6025f4b2ee652390333c
#
_cell.length_a   1.000
_cell.length_b   1.000
_cell.length_c   1.000
_cell.angle_alpha   90.00
_cell.angle_beta   90.00
_cell.angle_gamma   90.00
#
_symmetry.space_group_name_H-M   'P 1'
#
loop_
_entity.id
_entity.type
_entity.pdbx_description
1 polymer ?
#
loop_
_entity_poly.entity_id
_entity_poly.type
_entity_poly.pdbx_seq_one_letter_code
_entity_poly.pdbx_strand_id
1 'polypeptide(L)'
;MPRSRDHEHFSAELHTRGTDTSSSIRDTLVQDKTPTMEKAQEEIYRRLRPSSPPTPEIAASFFDNLFRNGDYYDLSPVGRYKLNQRLNKTDHADLRTLADDDILDAIKVLVQLKDSHGPADDIDHPGNRRVRLVGELVENQYRIGLVRMERAIKERMSIQEVATLMPHDLINPKPVAAVLKEFFGTSQLSQFMDQTNSLSEVTHKRRLSALGPGGLTRERAGFEVRDVHVSHYGRICPIETPEGPNIGLIVSLTTYAKVNDYGFIETPYRVIRDGYMTDEFVHLDASRETGHVIAQANAAVDADRRLVDDYVTARVGDDVLMAAREEITLMDISPRQMVSVATALIPYLEHDDANRALMGANMQRQAVPLLKTVAPVVGTGMEYKAAYDSGVVVIAKRGGTVTAVDADTIEITVKPGEVDKYELVKFQGSNQGTCINQRPIVSLHQKVEDGQVIADGPATCNGEISLGKNALIGFMTWEGYNYEDAVLINEKIVRDDVYTSIHVVEHEVEARDTKLGPEEITRDIPNVGEDALRDLDEDGII
;
A
#
# COMPACT_ATOMS: atom_id res chain seq x y z
N MET A 1 -9.20 -41.48 0.01
CA MET A 1 -10.23 -41.86 -0.99
C MET A 1 -10.53 -43.33 -0.88
N PRO A 2 -11.80 -43.77 -0.82
CA PRO A 2 -12.18 -45.16 -0.59
C PRO A 2 -12.02 -46.04 -1.81
N ARG A 3 -11.64 -47.33 -1.64
CA ARG A 3 -11.60 -48.34 -2.69
C ARG A 3 -13.04 -48.76 -3.07
N SER A 4 -13.69 -47.97 -3.94
CA SER A 4 -14.89 -48.41 -4.65
C SER A 4 -14.57 -48.58 -6.15
N ARG A 5 -15.48 -49.09 -6.97
CA ARG A 5 -15.32 -49.12 -8.43
C ARG A 5 -14.94 -47.78 -9.02
N ASP A 6 -15.26 -46.70 -8.34
CA ASP A 6 -14.89 -45.31 -8.68
C ASP A 6 -13.40 -45.04 -8.51
N HIS A 7 -12.66 -45.78 -7.66
CA HIS A 7 -11.21 -45.69 -7.51
C HIS A 7 -10.44 -46.23 -8.70
N GLU A 8 -10.92 -47.34 -9.26
CA GLU A 8 -10.30 -47.89 -10.47
C GLU A 8 -10.52 -46.96 -11.65
N HIS A 9 -11.69 -46.33 -11.73
CA HIS A 9 -11.99 -45.30 -12.71
C HIS A 9 -11.13 -44.06 -12.52
N PHE A 10 -10.98 -43.57 -11.30
CA PHE A 10 -10.20 -42.37 -10.97
C PHE A 10 -8.69 -42.61 -11.22
N SER A 11 -8.18 -43.73 -10.78
CA SER A 11 -6.79 -44.14 -11.06
C SER A 11 -6.54 -44.36 -12.58
N ALA A 12 -7.51 -44.97 -13.29
CA ALA A 12 -7.45 -45.14 -14.72
C ALA A 12 -7.54 -43.79 -15.48
N GLU A 13 -8.35 -42.87 -15.02
CA GLU A 13 -8.50 -41.56 -15.64
C GLU A 13 -7.26 -40.68 -15.47
N LEU A 14 -6.61 -40.69 -14.32
CA LEU A 14 -5.31 -40.05 -14.11
C LEU A 14 -4.17 -40.73 -14.84
N HIS A 15 -4.22 -42.06 -14.93
CA HIS A 15 -3.19 -42.85 -15.65
C HIS A 15 -3.36 -42.76 -17.18
N THR A 16 -4.59 -42.76 -17.69
CA THR A 16 -4.86 -42.66 -19.14
C THR A 16 -4.54 -41.28 -19.71
N ARG A 17 -4.51 -40.23 -18.87
CA ARG A 17 -4.11 -38.87 -19.29
C ARG A 17 -2.58 -38.63 -19.21
N GLY A 18 -1.76 -39.67 -18.93
CA GLY A 18 -0.30 -39.58 -18.95
C GLY A 18 0.33 -38.65 -17.92
N THR A 19 -0.39 -38.37 -16.82
CA THR A 19 0.03 -37.41 -15.80
C THR A 19 0.81 -38.00 -14.64
N ASP A 20 0.81 -39.32 -14.43
CA ASP A 20 1.56 -40.00 -13.36
C ASP A 20 2.59 -40.97 -13.97
N THR A 21 3.78 -40.45 -14.30
CA THR A 21 4.90 -41.27 -14.83
C THR A 21 5.61 -42.04 -13.73
N SER A 22 5.49 -41.58 -12.46
CA SER A 22 6.18 -42.17 -11.30
C SER A 22 5.34 -43.15 -10.49
N SER A 23 4.13 -43.51 -10.94
CA SER A 23 3.16 -44.37 -10.24
C SER A 23 2.81 -43.94 -8.79
N SER A 24 3.03 -42.70 -8.45
CA SER A 24 2.86 -42.16 -7.10
C SER A 24 1.45 -42.30 -6.56
N ILE A 25 0.44 -42.06 -7.42
CA ILE A 25 -0.98 -42.19 -7.04
C ILE A 25 -1.31 -43.67 -6.80
N ARG A 26 -0.85 -44.55 -7.69
CA ARG A 26 -1.06 -45.99 -7.57
C ARG A 26 -0.46 -46.54 -6.28
N ASP A 27 0.77 -46.17 -5.96
CA ASP A 27 1.49 -46.62 -4.77
C ASP A 27 0.82 -46.11 -3.50
N THR A 28 0.32 -44.89 -3.51
CA THR A 28 -0.48 -44.28 -2.41
C THR A 28 -1.79 -45.08 -2.20
N LEU A 29 -2.50 -45.40 -3.28
CA LEU A 29 -3.74 -46.19 -3.20
C LEU A 29 -3.51 -47.64 -2.72
N VAL A 30 -2.35 -48.21 -3.04
CA VAL A 30 -1.98 -49.54 -2.52
C VAL A 30 -1.71 -49.50 -1.00
N GLN A 31 -1.11 -48.43 -0.52
CA GLN A 31 -0.84 -48.24 0.92
C GLN A 31 -2.08 -47.83 1.72
N ASP A 32 -3.13 -47.30 1.09
CA ASP A 32 -4.36 -46.94 1.74
C ASP A 32 -5.11 -48.18 2.26
N LYS A 33 -5.36 -48.16 3.58
CA LYS A 33 -6.04 -49.26 4.29
C LYS A 33 -7.56 -49.05 4.41
N THR A 34 -8.09 -47.97 3.87
CA THR A 34 -9.51 -47.62 3.99
C THR A 34 -10.32 -48.18 2.81
N PRO A 35 -11.18 -49.20 3.00
CA PRO A 35 -11.88 -49.86 1.91
C PRO A 35 -13.17 -49.12 1.47
N THR A 36 -13.69 -48.23 2.25
CA THR A 36 -14.94 -47.51 1.96
C THR A 36 -14.81 -45.99 2.25
N MET A 37 -15.66 -45.19 1.61
CA MET A 37 -15.72 -43.76 1.80
C MET A 37 -15.93 -43.36 3.27
N GLU A 38 -16.84 -44.03 3.94
CA GLU A 38 -17.13 -43.80 5.36
C GLU A 38 -15.90 -43.98 6.24
N LYS A 39 -15.16 -45.08 6.04
CA LYS A 39 -13.93 -45.34 6.80
C LYS A 39 -12.80 -44.35 6.47
N ALA A 40 -12.75 -43.84 5.25
CA ALA A 40 -11.81 -42.78 4.91
C ALA A 40 -12.15 -41.48 5.61
N GLN A 41 -13.43 -41.09 5.67
CA GLN A 41 -13.89 -39.91 6.41
C GLN A 41 -13.63 -40.05 7.91
N GLU A 42 -13.89 -41.23 8.51
CA GLU A 42 -13.56 -41.50 9.91
C GLU A 42 -12.06 -41.38 10.20
N GLU A 43 -11.19 -41.88 9.32
CA GLU A 43 -9.74 -41.80 9.50
C GLU A 43 -9.23 -40.37 9.36
N ILE A 44 -9.77 -39.58 8.41
CA ILE A 44 -9.49 -38.15 8.28
C ILE A 44 -9.92 -37.42 9.55
N TYR A 45 -11.13 -37.67 10.04
CA TYR A 45 -11.64 -37.07 11.27
C TYR A 45 -10.74 -37.39 12.47
N ARG A 46 -10.33 -38.67 12.64
CA ARG A 46 -9.47 -39.12 13.73
C ARG A 46 -8.12 -38.42 13.72
N ARG A 47 -7.53 -38.19 12.54
CA ARG A 47 -6.24 -37.48 12.40
C ARG A 47 -6.34 -36.00 12.73
N LEU A 48 -7.43 -35.36 12.34
CA LEU A 48 -7.64 -33.92 12.58
C LEU A 48 -8.18 -33.60 13.97
N ARG A 49 -8.90 -34.58 14.59
CA ARG A 49 -9.49 -34.46 15.95
C ARG A 49 -9.24 -35.71 16.78
N PRO A 50 -8.00 -35.95 17.22
CA PRO A 50 -7.63 -37.19 17.92
C PRO A 50 -8.35 -37.40 19.26
N SER A 51 -8.85 -36.35 19.89
CA SER A 51 -9.55 -36.39 21.19
C SER A 51 -11.03 -36.76 21.11
N SER A 52 -11.61 -36.82 19.91
CA SER A 52 -13.06 -37.11 19.74
C SER A 52 -13.27 -38.44 19.01
N PRO A 53 -14.11 -39.35 19.52
CA PRO A 53 -14.41 -40.60 18.81
C PRO A 53 -15.23 -40.28 17.55
N PRO A 54 -14.83 -40.81 16.36
CA PRO A 54 -15.58 -40.62 15.15
C PRO A 54 -16.86 -41.46 15.12
N THR A 55 -17.98 -40.83 14.78
CA THR A 55 -19.15 -41.56 14.27
C THR A 55 -19.27 -41.29 12.78
N PRO A 56 -19.84 -42.22 11.98
CA PRO A 56 -19.93 -42.03 10.53
C PRO A 56 -20.59 -40.72 10.11
N GLU A 57 -21.68 -40.36 10.81
CA GLU A 57 -22.45 -39.13 10.52
C GLU A 57 -21.67 -37.87 10.86
N ILE A 58 -20.95 -37.83 11.98
CA ILE A 58 -20.13 -36.68 12.39
C ILE A 58 -18.94 -36.55 11.48
N ALA A 59 -18.31 -37.66 11.08
CA ALA A 59 -17.18 -37.66 10.15
C ALA A 59 -17.58 -37.18 8.76
N ALA A 60 -18.72 -37.60 8.24
CA ALA A 60 -19.25 -37.13 6.96
C ALA A 60 -19.58 -35.64 6.98
N SER A 61 -20.31 -35.16 7.99
CA SER A 61 -20.61 -33.74 8.16
C SER A 61 -19.35 -32.88 8.33
N PHE A 62 -18.36 -33.38 9.06
CA PHE A 62 -17.08 -32.70 9.22
C PHE A 62 -16.33 -32.58 7.89
N PHE A 63 -16.33 -33.64 7.09
CA PHE A 63 -15.66 -33.64 5.79
C PHE A 63 -16.32 -32.67 4.80
N ASP A 64 -17.66 -32.64 4.76
CA ASP A 64 -18.39 -31.69 3.92
C ASP A 64 -18.16 -30.23 4.35
N ASN A 65 -18.05 -29.99 5.65
CA ASN A 65 -17.75 -28.66 6.18
C ASN A 65 -16.31 -28.19 5.88
N LEU A 66 -15.37 -29.10 5.61
CA LEU A 66 -13.99 -28.73 5.34
C LEU A 66 -13.83 -27.92 4.04
N PHE A 67 -14.59 -28.26 2.97
CA PHE A 67 -14.36 -27.70 1.66
C PHE A 67 -15.63 -27.30 0.89
N ARG A 68 -16.79 -27.90 1.21
CA ARG A 68 -18.02 -27.77 0.42
C ARG A 68 -19.05 -26.85 1.04
N ASN A 69 -19.00 -26.64 2.35
CA ASN A 69 -19.97 -25.81 3.06
C ASN A 69 -19.48 -24.36 3.15
N GLY A 70 -20.21 -23.43 2.52
CA GLY A 70 -19.91 -22.00 2.51
C GLY A 70 -19.93 -21.29 3.86
N ASP A 71 -20.56 -21.89 4.88
CA ASP A 71 -20.57 -21.36 6.25
C ASP A 71 -19.24 -21.58 6.98
N TYR A 72 -18.46 -22.59 6.57
CA TYR A 72 -17.20 -22.99 7.20
C TYR A 72 -15.97 -22.75 6.35
N TYR A 73 -16.11 -22.74 5.02
CA TYR A 73 -15.02 -22.56 4.08
C TYR A 73 -15.36 -21.51 3.03
N ASP A 74 -14.47 -20.55 2.84
CA ASP A 74 -14.59 -19.52 1.82
C ASP A 74 -13.22 -19.34 1.13
N LEU A 75 -13.14 -19.74 -0.13
CA LEU A 75 -11.94 -19.56 -0.97
C LEU A 75 -11.69 -18.10 -1.30
N SER A 76 -12.69 -17.26 -1.13
CA SER A 76 -12.75 -15.88 -1.59
C SER A 76 -12.71 -15.72 -3.13
N PRO A 77 -13.15 -14.57 -3.69
CA PRO A 77 -13.02 -14.31 -5.13
C PRO A 77 -11.58 -14.36 -5.63
N VAL A 78 -10.63 -13.89 -4.81
CA VAL A 78 -9.20 -13.90 -5.14
C VAL A 78 -8.65 -15.31 -5.20
N GLY A 79 -8.98 -16.16 -4.21
CA GLY A 79 -8.57 -17.56 -4.21
C GLY A 79 -9.12 -18.32 -5.40
N ARG A 80 -10.39 -18.09 -5.77
CA ARG A 80 -11.01 -18.69 -6.96
C ARG A 80 -10.33 -18.21 -8.24
N TYR A 81 -10.05 -16.91 -8.37
CA TYR A 81 -9.32 -16.34 -9.51
C TYR A 81 -7.94 -17.00 -9.69
N LYS A 82 -7.15 -17.10 -8.62
CA LYS A 82 -5.81 -17.70 -8.66
C LYS A 82 -5.84 -19.21 -8.92
N LEU A 83 -6.80 -19.91 -8.33
CA LEU A 83 -6.99 -21.35 -8.57
C LEU A 83 -7.32 -21.61 -10.05
N ASN A 84 -8.28 -20.88 -10.59
CA ASN A 84 -8.67 -20.99 -11.99
C ASN A 84 -7.52 -20.64 -12.94
N GLN A 85 -6.76 -19.58 -12.65
CA GLN A 85 -5.57 -19.20 -13.41
C GLN A 85 -4.51 -20.33 -13.41
N ARG A 86 -4.23 -20.91 -12.24
CA ARG A 86 -3.24 -21.99 -12.11
C ARG A 86 -3.66 -23.29 -12.79
N LEU A 87 -4.95 -23.58 -12.76
CA LEU A 87 -5.54 -24.80 -13.37
C LEU A 87 -5.95 -24.59 -14.83
N ASN A 88 -5.78 -23.40 -15.40
CA ASN A 88 -6.25 -23.00 -16.73
C ASN A 88 -7.75 -23.31 -16.96
N LYS A 89 -8.57 -23.00 -15.94
CA LYS A 89 -10.03 -23.19 -15.96
C LYS A 89 -10.75 -21.87 -16.08
N THR A 90 -11.90 -21.91 -16.75
CA THR A 90 -12.88 -20.80 -16.80
C THR A 90 -14.16 -21.11 -16.00
N ASP A 91 -14.30 -22.37 -15.61
CA ASP A 91 -15.47 -22.89 -14.91
C ASP A 91 -15.48 -22.46 -13.44
N HIS A 92 -16.65 -22.47 -12.84
CA HIS A 92 -16.86 -22.19 -11.41
C HIS A 92 -16.38 -20.80 -10.96
N ALA A 93 -16.39 -19.76 -11.81
CA ALA A 93 -15.89 -18.42 -11.47
C ALA A 93 -16.57 -17.82 -10.22
N ASP A 94 -17.85 -18.09 -10.01
CA ASP A 94 -18.64 -17.57 -8.89
C ASP A 94 -18.67 -18.49 -7.65
N LEU A 95 -18.09 -19.70 -7.77
CA LEU A 95 -18.13 -20.66 -6.67
C LEU A 95 -17.08 -20.32 -5.60
N ARG A 96 -17.51 -20.08 -4.38
CA ARG A 96 -16.64 -19.73 -3.24
C ARG A 96 -16.15 -20.94 -2.43
N THR A 97 -16.66 -22.13 -2.73
CA THR A 97 -16.23 -23.41 -2.14
C THR A 97 -15.47 -24.23 -3.17
N LEU A 98 -14.76 -25.28 -2.75
CA LEU A 98 -14.07 -26.18 -3.67
C LEU A 98 -15.05 -27.19 -4.28
N ALA A 99 -14.94 -27.37 -5.59
CA ALA A 99 -15.55 -28.48 -6.31
C ALA A 99 -14.63 -29.73 -6.26
N ASP A 100 -15.20 -30.90 -6.47
CA ASP A 100 -14.41 -32.16 -6.49
C ASP A 100 -13.35 -32.14 -7.60
N ASP A 101 -13.69 -31.57 -8.77
CA ASP A 101 -12.77 -31.41 -9.89
C ASP A 101 -11.59 -30.48 -9.56
N ASP A 102 -11.78 -29.48 -8.70
CA ASP A 102 -10.69 -28.59 -8.27
C ASP A 102 -9.65 -29.36 -7.45
N ILE A 103 -10.11 -30.26 -6.57
CA ILE A 103 -9.23 -31.11 -5.76
C ILE A 103 -8.46 -32.08 -6.65
N LEU A 104 -9.13 -32.68 -7.65
CA LEU A 104 -8.52 -33.60 -8.60
C LEU A 104 -7.43 -32.91 -9.43
N ASP A 105 -7.72 -31.74 -9.97
CA ASP A 105 -6.76 -30.99 -10.79
C ASP A 105 -5.60 -30.44 -9.96
N ALA A 106 -5.82 -30.07 -8.69
CA ALA A 106 -4.74 -29.72 -7.78
C ALA A 106 -3.80 -30.90 -7.52
N ILE A 107 -4.33 -32.12 -7.30
CA ILE A 107 -3.52 -33.34 -7.16
C ILE A 107 -2.72 -33.60 -8.46
N LYS A 108 -3.35 -33.44 -9.62
CA LYS A 108 -2.71 -33.61 -10.92
C LYS A 108 -1.51 -32.67 -11.10
N VAL A 109 -1.69 -31.37 -10.77
CA VAL A 109 -0.59 -30.39 -10.82
C VAL A 109 0.53 -30.77 -9.85
N LEU A 110 0.21 -31.21 -8.62
CA LEU A 110 1.21 -31.66 -7.66
C LEU A 110 2.04 -32.85 -8.15
N VAL A 111 1.40 -33.82 -8.81
CA VAL A 111 2.11 -34.97 -9.41
C VAL A 111 2.99 -34.55 -10.58
N GLN A 112 2.50 -33.65 -11.43
CA GLN A 112 3.29 -33.07 -12.52
C GLN A 112 4.53 -32.31 -11.98
N LEU A 113 4.40 -31.52 -10.95
CA LEU A 113 5.53 -30.83 -10.30
C LEU A 113 6.52 -31.82 -9.67
N LYS A 114 6.03 -32.87 -9.02
CA LYS A 114 6.90 -33.95 -8.49
C LYS A 114 7.72 -34.60 -9.58
N ASP A 115 7.13 -34.86 -10.74
CA ASP A 115 7.79 -35.49 -11.89
C ASP A 115 8.62 -34.47 -12.71
N SER A 116 8.85 -33.26 -12.17
CA SER A 116 9.61 -32.18 -12.82
C SER A 116 9.01 -31.68 -14.14
N HIS A 117 7.71 -31.82 -14.30
CA HIS A 117 6.97 -31.29 -15.44
C HIS A 117 6.37 -29.91 -15.11
N GLY A 118 7.17 -28.87 -15.28
CA GLY A 118 6.78 -27.48 -15.07
C GLY A 118 7.52 -26.79 -13.92
N PRO A 119 7.52 -25.47 -13.90
CA PRO A 119 8.13 -24.68 -12.83
C PRO A 119 7.28 -24.70 -11.56
N ALA A 120 7.94 -24.75 -10.41
CA ALA A 120 7.29 -24.47 -9.12
C ALA A 120 6.85 -23.01 -9.06
N ASP A 121 5.78 -22.73 -8.31
CA ASP A 121 5.33 -21.35 -8.11
C ASP A 121 6.35 -20.59 -7.26
N ASP A 122 6.73 -19.42 -7.74
CA ASP A 122 7.56 -18.49 -6.97
C ASP A 122 6.70 -17.75 -5.94
N ILE A 123 7.05 -17.95 -4.65
CA ILE A 123 6.32 -17.35 -3.53
C ILE A 123 6.54 -15.85 -3.46
N ASP A 124 7.70 -15.35 -3.89
CA ASP A 124 8.06 -13.95 -3.80
C ASP A 124 7.62 -13.12 -5.01
N HIS A 125 7.12 -13.78 -6.04
CA HIS A 125 6.57 -13.13 -7.22
C HIS A 125 5.33 -12.27 -6.87
N PRO A 126 5.27 -10.96 -7.22
CA PRO A 126 4.13 -10.07 -6.93
C PRO A 126 2.77 -10.58 -7.45
N GLY A 127 2.76 -11.43 -8.46
CA GLY A 127 1.55 -12.13 -8.91
C GLY A 127 0.99 -13.14 -7.91
N ASN A 128 1.79 -13.59 -6.93
CA ASN A 128 1.41 -14.53 -5.87
C ASN A 128 1.31 -13.86 -4.49
N ARG A 129 1.75 -12.59 -4.37
CA ARG A 129 1.66 -11.77 -3.17
C ARG A 129 0.73 -10.60 -3.45
N ARG A 130 -0.41 -10.55 -2.76
CA ARG A 130 -1.36 -9.48 -2.90
C ARG A 130 -1.24 -8.43 -1.80
N VAL A 131 -1.67 -7.23 -2.10
CA VAL A 131 -1.78 -6.12 -1.15
C VAL A 131 -3.18 -6.13 -0.52
N ARG A 132 -3.24 -5.99 0.80
CA ARG A 132 -4.49 -5.76 1.51
C ARG A 132 -4.61 -4.28 1.85
N LEU A 133 -5.61 -3.63 1.28
CA LEU A 133 -5.91 -2.22 1.53
C LEU A 133 -6.59 -2.05 2.88
N VAL A 134 -6.64 -0.81 3.37
CA VAL A 134 -7.28 -0.46 4.65
C VAL A 134 -8.74 -0.92 4.72
N GLY A 135 -9.48 -0.83 3.62
CA GLY A 135 -10.88 -1.28 3.56
C GLY A 135 -11.03 -2.76 3.92
N GLU A 136 -10.19 -3.64 3.36
CA GLU A 136 -10.20 -5.07 3.67
C GLU A 136 -9.79 -5.35 5.14
N LEU A 137 -8.78 -4.63 5.65
CA LEU A 137 -8.35 -4.79 7.03
C LEU A 137 -9.45 -4.39 8.02
N VAL A 138 -10.15 -3.28 7.74
CA VAL A 138 -11.27 -2.81 8.55
C VAL A 138 -12.47 -3.75 8.42
N GLU A 139 -12.79 -4.24 7.22
CA GLU A 139 -13.85 -5.23 7.00
C GLU A 139 -13.63 -6.47 7.84
N ASN A 140 -12.42 -7.01 7.89
CA ASN A 140 -12.10 -8.19 8.70
C ASN A 140 -12.38 -7.95 10.20
N GLN A 141 -12.03 -6.78 10.72
CA GLN A 141 -12.33 -6.42 12.11
C GLN A 141 -13.83 -6.22 12.34
N TYR A 142 -14.49 -5.54 11.41
CA TYR A 142 -15.93 -5.33 11.48
C TYR A 142 -16.69 -6.66 11.51
N ARG A 143 -16.29 -7.63 10.68
CA ARG A 143 -16.84 -8.99 10.65
C ARG A 143 -16.68 -9.69 12.00
N ILE A 144 -15.51 -9.58 12.65
CA ILE A 144 -15.29 -10.12 14.01
C ILE A 144 -16.26 -9.48 15.01
N GLY A 145 -16.44 -8.17 14.93
CA GLY A 145 -17.39 -7.42 15.77
C GLY A 145 -18.83 -7.90 15.59
N LEU A 146 -19.25 -8.12 14.33
CA LEU A 146 -20.59 -8.65 14.02
C LEU A 146 -20.80 -10.07 14.54
N VAL A 147 -19.81 -10.96 14.41
CA VAL A 147 -19.90 -12.34 14.96
C VAL A 147 -20.04 -12.34 16.49
N ARG A 148 -19.29 -11.44 17.17
CA ARG A 148 -19.43 -11.25 18.62
C ARG A 148 -20.83 -10.73 19.00
N MET A 149 -21.35 -9.79 18.24
CA MET A 149 -22.70 -9.23 18.43
C MET A 149 -23.78 -10.30 18.19
N GLU A 150 -23.67 -11.07 17.10
CA GLU A 150 -24.58 -12.18 16.78
C GLU A 150 -24.63 -13.20 17.92
N ARG A 151 -23.48 -13.60 18.47
CA ARG A 151 -23.42 -14.53 19.61
C ARG A 151 -24.14 -13.96 20.81
N ALA A 152 -23.92 -12.70 21.17
CA ALA A 152 -24.59 -12.03 22.27
C ALA A 152 -26.11 -11.93 22.08
N ILE A 153 -26.55 -11.70 20.83
CA ILE A 153 -27.99 -11.70 20.49
C ILE A 153 -28.58 -13.07 20.69
N LYS A 154 -27.94 -14.13 20.17
CA LYS A 154 -28.41 -15.53 20.34
C LYS A 154 -28.49 -15.93 21.82
N GLU A 155 -27.51 -15.56 22.64
CA GLU A 155 -27.53 -15.79 24.09
C GLU A 155 -28.68 -15.07 24.76
N ARG A 156 -28.93 -13.79 24.45
CA ARG A 156 -30.07 -13.05 25.03
C ARG A 156 -31.41 -13.62 24.61
N MET A 157 -31.57 -14.00 23.34
CA MET A 157 -32.79 -14.63 22.85
C MET A 157 -33.10 -15.99 23.52
N SER A 158 -32.06 -16.71 23.96
CA SER A 158 -32.24 -17.99 24.68
C SER A 158 -32.65 -17.81 26.14
N ILE A 159 -32.37 -16.66 26.76
CA ILE A 159 -32.59 -16.39 28.18
C ILE A 159 -33.91 -15.63 28.41
N GLN A 160 -34.33 -14.78 27.49
CA GLN A 160 -35.48 -13.87 27.65
C GLN A 160 -36.70 -14.36 26.87
N GLU A 161 -37.92 -14.01 27.34
CA GLU A 161 -39.14 -14.29 26.60
C GLU A 161 -39.24 -13.44 25.32
N VAL A 162 -39.26 -14.13 24.18
CA VAL A 162 -39.25 -13.52 22.84
C VAL A 162 -40.46 -12.59 22.61
N ALA A 163 -41.57 -12.82 23.26
CA ALA A 163 -42.81 -12.05 23.09
C ALA A 163 -42.73 -10.58 23.54
N THR A 164 -41.79 -10.24 24.42
CA THR A 164 -41.63 -8.88 24.99
C THR A 164 -40.40 -8.13 24.48
N LEU A 165 -39.55 -8.78 23.66
CA LEU A 165 -38.30 -8.23 23.21
C LEU A 165 -38.46 -7.31 22.01
N MET A 166 -37.81 -6.16 22.08
CA MET A 166 -37.65 -5.23 20.96
C MET A 166 -36.24 -5.34 20.36
N PRO A 167 -36.06 -5.07 19.08
CA PRO A 167 -34.74 -5.16 18.44
C PRO A 167 -33.62 -4.34 19.12
N HIS A 168 -33.94 -3.17 19.67
CA HIS A 168 -32.96 -2.33 20.36
C HIS A 168 -32.49 -2.92 21.71
N ASP A 169 -33.27 -3.80 22.33
CA ASP A 169 -32.87 -4.49 23.57
C ASP A 169 -31.86 -5.61 23.30
N LEU A 170 -31.93 -6.19 22.10
CA LEU A 170 -31.04 -7.26 21.66
C LEU A 170 -29.72 -6.75 21.08
N ILE A 171 -29.78 -5.66 20.31
CA ILE A 171 -28.64 -5.15 19.57
C ILE A 171 -27.77 -4.28 20.48
N ASN A 172 -26.51 -4.71 20.66
CA ASN A 172 -25.50 -3.94 21.39
C ASN A 172 -24.36 -3.57 20.41
N PRO A 173 -24.15 -2.28 20.09
CA PRO A 173 -23.09 -1.85 19.17
C PRO A 173 -21.68 -1.89 19.77
N LYS A 174 -21.55 -2.02 21.10
CA LYS A 174 -20.25 -1.99 21.80
C LYS A 174 -19.21 -2.99 21.28
N PRO A 175 -19.54 -4.26 20.95
CA PRO A 175 -18.55 -5.20 20.41
C PRO A 175 -17.94 -4.75 19.08
N VAL A 176 -18.74 -4.14 18.21
CA VAL A 176 -18.26 -3.60 16.93
C VAL A 176 -17.39 -2.36 17.16
N ALA A 177 -17.87 -1.43 17.97
CA ALA A 177 -17.10 -0.22 18.31
C ALA A 177 -15.76 -0.57 18.99
N ALA A 178 -15.74 -1.59 19.86
CA ALA A 178 -14.53 -2.02 20.55
C ALA A 178 -13.46 -2.56 19.60
N VAL A 179 -13.81 -3.44 18.65
CA VAL A 179 -12.83 -4.00 17.70
C VAL A 179 -12.30 -2.95 16.71
N LEU A 180 -13.15 -2.00 16.31
CA LEU A 180 -12.70 -0.89 15.45
C LEU A 180 -11.74 0.05 16.21
N LYS A 181 -12.08 0.40 17.45
CA LYS A 181 -11.21 1.22 18.31
C LYS A 181 -9.88 0.52 18.59
N GLU A 182 -9.90 -0.79 18.83
CA GLU A 182 -8.72 -1.61 19.03
C GLU A 182 -7.84 -1.60 17.76
N PHE A 183 -8.42 -1.78 16.56
CA PHE A 183 -7.69 -1.76 15.31
C PHE A 183 -7.00 -0.42 15.07
N PHE A 184 -7.73 0.69 15.12
CA PHE A 184 -7.15 2.02 14.86
C PHE A 184 -6.19 2.48 15.95
N GLY A 185 -6.35 2.02 17.20
CA GLY A 185 -5.51 2.43 18.34
C GLY A 185 -4.27 1.56 18.57
N THR A 186 -4.31 0.28 18.22
CA THR A 186 -3.24 -0.67 18.61
C THR A 186 -2.67 -1.50 17.47
N SER A 187 -3.26 -1.48 16.28
CA SER A 187 -2.75 -2.24 15.14
C SER A 187 -1.40 -1.69 14.68
N GLN A 188 -0.44 -2.57 14.37
CA GLN A 188 0.84 -2.21 13.79
C GLN A 188 0.72 -1.52 12.42
N LEU A 189 -0.37 -1.76 11.70
CA LEU A 189 -0.64 -1.19 10.37
C LEU A 189 -1.36 0.16 10.45
N SER A 190 -2.01 0.47 11.57
CA SER A 190 -2.56 1.80 11.84
C SER A 190 -1.47 2.65 12.51
N GLN A 191 -0.93 3.60 11.77
CA GLN A 191 0.21 4.41 12.18
C GLN A 191 -0.15 5.88 12.21
N PHE A 192 0.53 6.63 13.08
CA PHE A 192 0.46 8.08 13.09
C PHE A 192 1.09 8.60 11.79
N MET A 193 0.36 9.43 11.05
CA MET A 193 0.80 9.90 9.73
C MET A 193 2.07 10.74 9.84
N ASP A 194 3.07 10.40 9.04
CA ASP A 194 4.26 11.23 8.86
C ASP A 194 3.88 12.47 8.04
N GLN A 195 3.88 13.62 8.69
CA GLN A 195 3.39 14.90 8.20
C GLN A 195 4.46 16.00 8.29
N THR A 196 5.73 15.63 8.21
CA THR A 196 6.85 16.58 8.23
C THR A 196 6.75 17.55 7.04
N ASN A 197 6.48 17.01 5.85
CA ASN A 197 6.19 17.78 4.63
C ASN A 197 5.20 17.03 3.73
N SER A 198 4.77 17.63 2.64
CA SER A 198 3.80 17.02 1.71
C SER A 198 4.30 15.71 1.07
N LEU A 199 5.59 15.61 0.80
CA LEU A 199 6.19 14.40 0.23
C LEU A 199 6.17 13.25 1.23
N SER A 200 6.44 13.51 2.52
CA SER A 200 6.37 12.47 3.56
C SER A 200 4.97 11.92 3.73
N GLU A 201 3.92 12.75 3.62
CA GLU A 201 2.52 12.30 3.62
C GLU A 201 2.21 11.37 2.45
N VAL A 202 2.52 11.80 1.22
CA VAL A 202 2.27 11.00 0.01
C VAL A 202 3.00 9.67 0.07
N THR A 203 4.27 9.68 0.47
CA THR A 203 5.08 8.47 0.58
C THR A 203 4.55 7.53 1.66
N HIS A 204 4.10 8.06 2.81
CA HIS A 204 3.52 7.25 3.87
C HIS A 204 2.23 6.55 3.42
N LYS A 205 1.36 7.27 2.70
CA LYS A 205 0.10 6.72 2.16
C LYS A 205 0.31 5.65 1.07
N ARG A 206 1.43 5.69 0.35
CA ARG A 206 1.80 4.75 -0.72
C ARG A 206 2.74 3.63 -0.26
N ARG A 207 2.94 3.48 1.05
CA ARG A 207 3.84 2.50 1.64
C ARG A 207 3.21 1.12 1.69
N LEU A 208 4.01 0.10 1.38
CA LEU A 208 3.67 -1.31 1.50
C LEU A 208 4.49 -1.91 2.64
N SER A 209 3.84 -2.63 3.55
CA SER A 209 4.49 -3.34 4.66
C SER A 209 4.28 -4.84 4.51
N ALA A 210 5.35 -5.61 4.61
CA ALA A 210 5.30 -7.07 4.69
C ALA A 210 5.01 -7.55 6.13
N LEU A 211 5.03 -6.64 7.11
CA LEU A 211 4.85 -6.91 8.53
C LEU A 211 3.38 -6.81 8.95
N GLY A 212 3.08 -7.25 10.16
CA GLY A 212 1.78 -7.08 10.78
C GLY A 212 0.87 -8.31 10.73
N PRO A 213 -0.39 -8.17 11.09
CA PRO A 213 -1.35 -9.29 11.14
C PRO A 213 -1.50 -9.99 9.79
N GLY A 214 -1.22 -11.30 9.76
CA GLY A 214 -1.22 -12.11 8.53
C GLY A 214 -0.03 -11.88 7.59
N GLY A 215 0.97 -11.10 8.02
CA GLY A 215 2.25 -10.90 7.34
C GLY A 215 3.40 -11.63 8.04
N LEU A 216 4.62 -11.19 7.72
CA LEU A 216 5.85 -11.75 8.28
C LEU A 216 6.19 -11.12 9.63
N THR A 217 6.97 -11.82 10.43
CA THR A 217 7.69 -11.24 11.57
C THR A 217 9.12 -10.91 11.13
N ARG A 218 9.67 -9.83 11.69
CA ARG A 218 11.01 -9.34 11.30
C ARG A 218 12.09 -10.40 11.43
N GLU A 219 12.02 -11.23 12.47
CA GLU A 219 12.98 -12.29 12.77
C GLU A 219 12.87 -13.48 11.80
N ARG A 220 11.70 -13.70 11.21
CA ARG A 220 11.43 -14.80 10.26
C ARG A 220 11.63 -14.39 8.80
N ALA A 221 11.85 -13.11 8.53
CA ALA A 221 12.07 -12.60 7.19
C ALA A 221 13.53 -12.88 6.77
N GLY A 222 13.74 -13.85 5.87
CA GLY A 222 15.02 -14.15 5.24
C GLY A 222 15.45 -13.08 4.23
N PHE A 223 16.56 -13.32 3.54
CA PHE A 223 17.05 -12.43 2.48
C PHE A 223 16.12 -12.44 1.26
N GLU A 224 15.57 -13.60 0.89
CA GLU A 224 14.73 -13.79 -0.29
C GLU A 224 13.54 -12.83 -0.35
N VAL A 225 12.84 -12.64 0.79
CA VAL A 225 11.69 -11.72 0.87
C VAL A 225 12.08 -10.24 0.92
N ARG A 226 13.37 -9.93 1.12
CA ARG A 226 13.91 -8.56 1.20
C ARG A 226 14.56 -8.12 -0.11
N ASP A 227 14.86 -9.07 -0.98
CA ASP A 227 15.50 -8.82 -2.27
C ASP A 227 14.55 -8.15 -3.26
N VAL A 228 15.13 -7.51 -4.26
CA VAL A 228 14.38 -6.94 -5.38
C VAL A 228 14.15 -8.05 -6.41
N HIS A 229 12.89 -8.36 -6.65
CA HIS A 229 12.48 -9.32 -7.67
C HIS A 229 12.29 -8.62 -9.03
N VAL A 230 12.57 -9.30 -10.14
CA VAL A 230 12.44 -8.73 -11.50
C VAL A 230 11.02 -8.21 -11.76
N SER A 231 10.00 -8.93 -11.29
CA SER A 231 8.59 -8.54 -11.42
C SER A 231 8.16 -7.34 -10.56
N HIS A 232 9.08 -6.75 -9.76
CA HIS A 232 8.85 -5.46 -9.08
C HIS A 232 8.82 -4.29 -10.05
N TYR A 233 9.34 -4.47 -11.25
CA TYR A 233 9.37 -3.42 -12.28
C TYR A 233 7.99 -2.78 -12.50
N GLY A 234 7.94 -1.47 -12.41
CA GLY A 234 6.70 -0.70 -12.57
C GLY A 234 5.69 -0.82 -11.43
N ARG A 235 5.97 -1.60 -10.37
CA ARG A 235 5.06 -1.89 -9.25
C ARG A 235 5.62 -1.45 -7.91
N ILE A 236 6.81 -1.91 -7.57
CA ILE A 236 7.48 -1.64 -6.30
C ILE A 236 8.81 -0.96 -6.60
N CYS A 237 9.09 0.16 -5.93
CA CYS A 237 10.35 0.88 -6.11
C CYS A 237 11.53 0.04 -5.62
N PRO A 238 12.57 -0.16 -6.44
CA PRO A 238 13.74 -0.93 -6.04
C PRO A 238 14.69 -0.18 -5.11
N ILE A 239 14.51 1.13 -4.94
CA ILE A 239 15.42 2.03 -4.23
C ILE A 239 14.86 2.45 -2.88
N GLU A 240 13.58 2.86 -2.82
CA GLU A 240 12.99 3.43 -1.61
C GLU A 240 12.61 2.34 -0.59
N THR A 241 13.43 2.18 0.44
CA THR A 241 13.20 1.29 1.59
C THR A 241 13.91 1.88 2.81
N PRO A 242 13.47 1.60 4.06
CA PRO A 242 14.21 2.01 5.25
C PRO A 242 15.59 1.37 5.32
N GLU A 243 16.52 2.07 5.95
CA GLU A 243 17.80 1.51 6.37
C GLU A 243 17.65 0.79 7.71
N GLY A 244 18.30 -0.35 7.87
CA GLY A 244 18.29 -1.11 9.12
C GLY A 244 17.40 -2.37 9.09
N PRO A 245 16.80 -2.78 10.24
CA PRO A 245 16.14 -4.09 10.36
C PRO A 245 14.94 -4.32 9.43
N ASN A 246 14.33 -3.25 8.96
CA ASN A 246 13.14 -3.29 8.10
C ASN A 246 13.47 -3.17 6.61
N ILE A 247 14.74 -3.23 6.22
CA ILE A 247 15.15 -3.15 4.81
C ILE A 247 14.44 -4.24 3.99
N GLY A 248 13.87 -3.86 2.85
CA GLY A 248 13.15 -4.77 1.95
C GLY A 248 11.77 -5.22 2.45
N LEU A 249 11.42 -5.00 3.73
CA LEU A 249 10.12 -5.37 4.30
C LEU A 249 9.10 -4.23 4.25
N ILE A 250 9.60 -3.00 4.19
CA ILE A 250 8.79 -1.80 4.01
C ILE A 250 9.25 -1.17 2.70
N VAL A 251 8.38 -1.13 1.73
CA VAL A 251 8.67 -0.65 0.37
C VAL A 251 7.59 0.32 -0.07
N SER A 252 7.81 1.01 -1.19
CA SER A 252 6.86 1.99 -1.73
C SER A 252 6.39 1.59 -3.11
N LEU A 253 5.13 1.91 -3.43
CA LEU A 253 4.57 1.81 -4.77
C LEU A 253 5.32 2.74 -5.73
N THR A 254 5.51 2.30 -6.97
CA THR A 254 6.01 3.18 -8.04
C THR A 254 4.98 4.23 -8.44
N THR A 255 5.41 5.24 -9.18
CA THR A 255 4.59 6.41 -9.54
C THR A 255 3.28 6.06 -10.25
N TYR A 256 3.28 5.08 -11.17
CA TYR A 256 2.11 4.69 -11.95
C TYR A 256 1.40 3.43 -11.45
N ALA A 257 1.92 2.77 -10.41
CA ALA A 257 1.36 1.55 -9.88
C ALA A 257 -0.02 1.78 -9.26
N LYS A 258 -0.93 0.86 -9.51
CA LYS A 258 -2.27 0.78 -8.92
C LYS A 258 -2.51 -0.61 -8.35
N VAL A 259 -3.41 -0.71 -7.38
CA VAL A 259 -3.85 -1.99 -6.84
C VAL A 259 -5.21 -2.31 -7.45
N ASN A 260 -5.36 -3.50 -8.03
CA ASN A 260 -6.63 -3.93 -8.63
C ASN A 260 -7.62 -4.45 -7.57
N ASP A 261 -8.83 -4.80 -7.99
CA ASP A 261 -9.91 -5.28 -7.11
C ASP A 261 -9.56 -6.59 -6.37
N TYR A 262 -8.63 -7.37 -6.90
CA TYR A 262 -8.12 -8.59 -6.27
C TYR A 262 -6.94 -8.35 -5.32
N GLY A 263 -6.41 -7.12 -5.28
CA GLY A 263 -5.26 -6.76 -4.45
C GLY A 263 -3.90 -6.94 -5.13
N PHE A 264 -3.83 -7.26 -6.41
CA PHE A 264 -2.57 -7.33 -7.15
C PHE A 264 -2.16 -5.95 -7.67
N ILE A 265 -0.85 -5.71 -7.68
CA ILE A 265 -0.30 -4.44 -8.17
C ILE A 265 -0.22 -4.51 -9.69
N GLU A 266 -0.84 -3.54 -10.35
CA GLU A 266 -0.84 -3.37 -11.79
C GLU A 266 -0.03 -2.15 -12.19
N THR A 267 0.60 -2.24 -13.36
CA THR A 267 1.30 -1.13 -13.99
C THR A 267 0.76 -0.92 -15.41
N PRO A 268 0.66 0.33 -15.88
CA PRO A 268 0.13 0.62 -17.21
C PRO A 268 1.22 0.43 -18.27
N TYR A 269 0.83 -0.14 -19.38
CA TYR A 269 1.63 -0.26 -20.60
C TYR A 269 0.87 0.30 -21.79
N ARG A 270 1.59 0.82 -22.74
CA ARG A 270 1.04 1.25 -24.03
C ARG A 270 1.04 0.07 -25.00
N VAL A 271 -0.07 -0.14 -25.71
CA VAL A 271 -0.18 -1.23 -26.68
C VAL A 271 0.51 -0.86 -27.98
N ILE A 272 1.33 -1.77 -28.51
CA ILE A 272 1.94 -1.70 -29.82
C ILE A 272 1.35 -2.75 -30.74
N ARG A 273 1.00 -2.37 -31.96
CA ARG A 273 0.49 -3.27 -32.99
C ARG A 273 1.29 -3.10 -34.27
N ASP A 274 1.91 -4.17 -34.76
CA ASP A 274 2.73 -4.20 -35.98
C ASP A 274 3.83 -3.11 -36.01
N GLY A 275 4.43 -2.83 -34.84
CA GLY A 275 5.47 -1.81 -34.68
C GLY A 275 4.94 -0.37 -34.59
N TYR A 276 3.63 -0.15 -34.53
CA TYR A 276 3.00 1.16 -34.35
C TYR A 276 2.48 1.35 -32.93
N MET A 277 2.81 2.49 -32.34
CA MET A 277 2.36 2.89 -31.01
C MET A 277 0.91 3.37 -31.06
N THR A 278 0.02 2.73 -30.30
CA THR A 278 -1.41 3.10 -30.18
C THR A 278 -1.66 4.08 -29.03
N ASP A 279 -2.86 4.66 -28.96
CA ASP A 279 -3.30 5.46 -27.79
C ASP A 279 -3.97 4.59 -26.71
N GLU A 280 -3.96 3.29 -26.87
CA GLU A 280 -4.55 2.33 -25.93
C GLU A 280 -3.55 2.00 -24.82
N PHE A 281 -4.04 2.07 -23.57
CA PHE A 281 -3.28 1.72 -22.37
C PHE A 281 -3.92 0.52 -21.69
N VAL A 282 -3.09 -0.45 -21.32
CA VAL A 282 -3.53 -1.66 -20.61
C VAL A 282 -2.80 -1.72 -19.27
N HIS A 283 -3.56 -1.97 -18.19
CA HIS A 283 -2.99 -2.22 -16.88
C HIS A 283 -2.82 -3.72 -16.70
N LEU A 284 -1.61 -4.16 -16.41
CA LEU A 284 -1.28 -5.57 -16.23
C LEU A 284 -0.67 -5.83 -14.85
N ASP A 285 -1.15 -6.89 -14.22
CA ASP A 285 -0.48 -7.48 -13.06
C ASP A 285 0.73 -8.32 -13.52
N ALA A 286 1.61 -8.68 -12.59
CA ALA A 286 2.83 -9.43 -12.91
C ALA A 286 2.57 -10.81 -13.54
N SER A 287 1.43 -11.44 -13.23
CA SER A 287 1.07 -12.74 -13.80
C SER A 287 0.62 -12.65 -15.26
N ARG A 288 -0.07 -11.54 -15.61
CA ARG A 288 -0.56 -11.30 -16.98
C ARG A 288 0.51 -10.72 -17.89
N GLU A 289 1.55 -10.12 -17.32
CA GLU A 289 2.70 -9.59 -18.05
C GLU A 289 3.51 -10.69 -18.74
N THR A 290 3.51 -11.89 -18.16
CA THR A 290 4.21 -13.06 -18.72
C THR A 290 3.75 -13.38 -20.14
N GLY A 291 4.70 -13.44 -21.07
CA GLY A 291 4.44 -13.74 -22.49
C GLY A 291 4.34 -12.51 -23.39
N HIS A 292 4.42 -11.31 -22.83
CA HIS A 292 4.54 -10.07 -23.60
C HIS A 292 5.98 -9.67 -23.84
N VAL A 293 6.24 -9.08 -25.01
CA VAL A 293 7.51 -8.44 -25.35
C VAL A 293 7.33 -6.94 -25.14
N ILE A 294 8.03 -6.36 -24.16
CA ILE A 294 7.81 -5.00 -23.68
C ILE A 294 9.00 -4.13 -24.00
N ALA A 295 8.82 -3.14 -24.89
CA ALA A 295 9.85 -2.17 -25.22
C ALA A 295 10.03 -1.14 -24.11
N GLN A 296 11.25 -0.62 -23.98
CA GLN A 296 11.55 0.49 -23.05
C GLN A 296 10.91 1.80 -23.52
N ALA A 297 10.58 2.69 -22.55
CA ALA A 297 9.96 3.99 -22.83
C ALA A 297 10.82 4.95 -23.67
N ASN A 298 12.14 4.72 -23.73
CA ASN A 298 13.09 5.54 -24.48
C ASN A 298 13.32 5.06 -25.93
N ALA A 299 12.60 4.01 -26.37
CA ALA A 299 12.70 3.55 -27.76
C ALA A 299 12.32 4.68 -28.72
N ALA A 300 13.11 4.85 -29.78
CA ALA A 300 12.90 5.91 -30.76
C ALA A 300 11.63 5.66 -31.57
N VAL A 301 10.76 6.67 -31.63
CA VAL A 301 9.49 6.65 -32.37
C VAL A 301 9.47 7.81 -33.36
N ASP A 302 9.04 7.56 -34.59
CA ASP A 302 8.92 8.60 -35.63
C ASP A 302 7.61 9.42 -35.48
N ALA A 303 7.43 10.38 -36.41
CA ALA A 303 6.24 11.23 -36.42
C ALA A 303 4.93 10.46 -36.70
N ASP A 304 5.03 9.31 -37.36
CA ASP A 304 3.90 8.41 -37.66
C ASP A 304 3.64 7.39 -36.52
N ARG A 305 4.30 7.58 -35.37
CA ARG A 305 4.22 6.70 -34.19
C ARG A 305 4.72 5.28 -34.42
N ARG A 306 5.63 5.10 -35.38
CA ARG A 306 6.28 3.82 -35.65
C ARG A 306 7.63 3.77 -34.94
N LEU A 307 7.99 2.60 -34.40
CA LEU A 307 9.33 2.35 -33.87
C LEU A 307 10.36 2.48 -35.01
N VAL A 308 11.38 3.30 -34.83
CA VAL A 308 12.38 3.63 -35.87
C VAL A 308 13.31 2.45 -36.11
N ASP A 309 13.82 1.84 -35.03
CA ASP A 309 14.79 0.79 -35.11
C ASP A 309 14.14 -0.57 -35.45
N ASP A 310 14.79 -1.37 -36.29
CA ASP A 310 14.34 -2.72 -36.64
C ASP A 310 14.45 -3.69 -35.45
N TYR A 311 15.42 -3.45 -34.56
CA TYR A 311 15.62 -4.18 -33.31
C TYR A 311 15.60 -3.20 -32.14
N VAL A 312 14.75 -3.46 -31.17
CA VAL A 312 14.55 -2.61 -30.00
C VAL A 312 14.87 -3.38 -28.73
N THR A 313 15.49 -2.73 -27.77
CA THR A 313 15.70 -3.32 -26.44
C THR A 313 14.35 -3.55 -25.78
N ALA A 314 14.06 -4.80 -25.51
CA ALA A 314 12.80 -5.23 -24.90
C ALA A 314 13.02 -6.17 -23.73
N ARG A 315 12.06 -6.19 -22.83
CA ARG A 315 12.00 -7.11 -21.70
C ARG A 315 11.01 -8.22 -22.02
N VAL A 316 11.42 -9.48 -21.81
CA VAL A 316 10.61 -10.68 -22.00
C VAL A 316 10.74 -11.54 -20.75
N GLY A 317 9.73 -11.53 -19.89
CA GLY A 317 9.83 -12.14 -18.59
C GLY A 317 10.99 -11.53 -17.77
N ASP A 318 11.95 -12.36 -17.39
CA ASP A 318 13.10 -11.97 -16.57
C ASP A 318 14.29 -11.47 -17.39
N ASP A 319 14.28 -11.67 -18.72
CA ASP A 319 15.39 -11.35 -19.60
C ASP A 319 15.20 -10.02 -20.33
N VAL A 320 16.32 -9.34 -20.59
CA VAL A 320 16.39 -8.17 -21.46
C VAL A 320 17.14 -8.55 -22.73
N LEU A 321 16.48 -8.39 -23.86
CA LEU A 321 17.02 -8.80 -25.17
C LEU A 321 16.67 -7.77 -26.27
N MET A 322 17.31 -7.93 -27.42
CA MET A 322 16.96 -7.18 -28.62
C MET A 322 15.87 -7.95 -29.37
N ALA A 323 14.65 -7.42 -29.38
CA ALA A 323 13.51 -8.01 -30.08
C ALA A 323 13.27 -7.30 -31.42
N ALA A 324 12.77 -8.04 -32.41
CA ALA A 324 12.35 -7.44 -33.65
C ALA A 324 11.11 -6.55 -33.42
N ARG A 325 11.03 -5.44 -34.15
CA ARG A 325 9.95 -4.44 -34.01
C ARG A 325 8.56 -5.04 -34.09
N GLU A 326 8.38 -6.03 -34.93
CA GLU A 326 7.09 -6.71 -35.16
C GLU A 326 6.68 -7.64 -33.99
N GLU A 327 7.64 -8.08 -33.16
CA GLU A 327 7.42 -8.92 -32.00
C GLU A 327 6.99 -8.14 -30.77
N ILE A 328 7.21 -6.81 -30.77
CA ILE A 328 6.89 -5.96 -29.62
C ILE A 328 5.37 -5.80 -29.51
N THR A 329 4.84 -6.18 -28.37
CA THR A 329 3.42 -6.10 -28.06
C THR A 329 3.05 -4.92 -27.19
N LEU A 330 3.96 -4.50 -26.29
CA LEU A 330 3.75 -3.45 -25.30
C LEU A 330 4.99 -2.53 -25.23
N MET A 331 4.79 -1.36 -24.67
CA MET A 331 5.83 -0.39 -24.39
C MET A 331 5.60 0.28 -23.04
N ASP A 332 6.66 0.54 -22.30
CA ASP A 332 6.62 1.32 -21.07
C ASP A 332 6.14 2.76 -21.36
N ILE A 333 5.40 3.36 -20.41
CA ILE A 333 4.86 4.71 -20.59
C ILE A 333 5.93 5.77 -20.36
N SER A 334 6.75 5.59 -19.33
CA SER A 334 7.76 6.56 -18.92
C SER A 334 8.87 5.87 -18.12
N PRO A 335 10.12 6.38 -18.17
CA PRO A 335 11.19 5.91 -17.29
C PRO A 335 10.87 6.07 -15.79
N ARG A 336 10.03 7.03 -15.42
CA ARG A 336 9.56 7.23 -14.03
C ARG A 336 8.70 6.08 -13.51
N GLN A 337 8.19 5.23 -14.39
CA GLN A 337 7.38 4.07 -14.04
C GLN A 337 8.12 3.10 -13.10
N MET A 338 9.44 3.08 -13.16
CA MET A 338 10.29 2.17 -12.41
C MET A 338 10.47 2.56 -10.93
N VAL A 339 10.26 3.83 -10.58
CA VAL A 339 10.62 4.38 -9.27
C VAL A 339 9.43 5.00 -8.54
N SER A 340 9.56 5.16 -7.20
CA SER A 340 8.56 5.84 -6.36
C SER A 340 8.57 7.36 -6.56
N VAL A 341 7.58 8.04 -5.97
CA VAL A 341 7.45 9.51 -6.06
C VAL A 341 8.68 10.21 -5.47
N ALA A 342 9.15 9.80 -4.29
CA ALA A 342 10.33 10.40 -3.67
C ALA A 342 11.59 10.21 -4.50
N THR A 343 11.79 9.02 -5.03
CA THR A 343 12.94 8.69 -5.90
C THR A 343 12.86 9.43 -7.24
N ALA A 344 11.65 9.60 -7.79
CA ALA A 344 11.44 10.33 -9.05
C ALA A 344 11.73 11.84 -8.96
N LEU A 345 11.85 12.39 -7.76
CA LEU A 345 12.24 13.78 -7.52
C LEU A 345 13.76 13.98 -7.49
N ILE A 346 14.58 12.93 -7.53
CA ILE A 346 16.04 13.02 -7.54
C ILE A 346 16.51 13.36 -8.96
N PRO A 347 17.09 14.54 -9.20
CA PRO A 347 17.64 14.87 -10.51
C PRO A 347 18.89 14.04 -10.78
N TYR A 348 19.10 13.65 -12.04
CA TYR A 348 20.25 12.83 -12.49
C TYR A 348 20.37 11.48 -11.75
N LEU A 349 19.25 10.89 -11.37
CA LEU A 349 19.19 9.62 -10.63
C LEU A 349 20.01 8.49 -11.29
N GLU A 350 20.04 8.46 -12.62
CA GLU A 350 20.78 7.48 -13.42
C GLU A 350 22.30 7.52 -13.23
N HIS A 351 22.83 8.59 -12.66
CA HIS A 351 24.26 8.76 -12.37
C HIS A 351 24.61 8.40 -10.91
N ASP A 352 23.60 8.18 -10.07
CA ASP A 352 23.79 7.88 -8.66
C ASP A 352 23.84 6.37 -8.40
N ASP A 353 24.67 5.96 -7.46
CA ASP A 353 24.62 4.61 -6.89
C ASP A 353 23.30 4.40 -6.16
N ALA A 354 22.72 3.19 -6.25
CA ALA A 354 21.44 2.84 -5.64
C ALA A 354 21.42 3.09 -4.12
N ASN A 355 22.53 2.83 -3.42
CA ASN A 355 22.64 3.06 -1.98
C ASN A 355 22.52 4.56 -1.64
N ARG A 356 23.13 5.45 -2.44
CA ARG A 356 23.05 6.90 -2.23
C ARG A 356 21.70 7.46 -2.64
N ALA A 357 21.09 6.93 -3.69
CA ALA A 357 19.72 7.28 -4.08
C ALA A 357 18.70 6.90 -2.99
N LEU A 358 18.86 5.74 -2.34
CA LEU A 358 18.06 5.31 -1.19
C LEU A 358 18.16 6.31 -0.03
N MET A 359 19.39 6.69 0.35
CA MET A 359 19.61 7.69 1.40
C MET A 359 18.97 9.02 1.03
N GLY A 360 19.16 9.50 -0.22
CA GLY A 360 18.58 10.74 -0.73
C GLY A 360 17.05 10.73 -0.70
N ALA A 361 16.42 9.65 -1.16
CA ALA A 361 14.96 9.50 -1.13
C ALA A 361 14.42 9.52 0.32
N ASN A 362 15.10 8.86 1.25
CA ASN A 362 14.74 8.87 2.66
C ASN A 362 14.93 10.26 3.30
N MET A 363 16.00 10.98 2.97
CA MET A 363 16.27 12.32 3.52
C MET A 363 15.30 13.38 2.99
N GLN A 364 14.82 13.31 1.76
CA GLN A 364 13.79 14.22 1.23
C GLN A 364 12.52 14.21 2.10
N ARG A 365 12.13 13.07 2.66
CA ARG A 365 10.97 12.93 3.55
C ARG A 365 11.14 13.61 4.91
N GLN A 366 12.37 13.88 5.32
CA GLN A 366 12.71 14.52 6.59
C GLN A 366 12.88 16.03 6.49
N ALA A 367 12.75 16.60 5.29
CA ALA A 367 12.93 18.03 5.07
C ALA A 367 11.85 18.84 5.79
N VAL A 368 12.28 19.74 6.67
CA VAL A 368 11.39 20.63 7.43
C VAL A 368 10.95 21.80 6.53
N PRO A 369 9.66 22.18 6.49
CA PRO A 369 9.19 23.35 5.77
C PRO A 369 9.83 24.62 6.31
N LEU A 370 10.51 25.38 5.43
CA LEU A 370 11.16 26.64 5.78
C LEU A 370 10.18 27.80 5.69
N LEU A 371 10.51 28.93 6.33
CA LEU A 371 9.74 30.18 6.23
C LEU A 371 9.53 30.61 4.78
N LYS A 372 10.56 30.50 3.97
CA LYS A 372 10.53 30.81 2.54
C LYS A 372 11.34 29.77 1.78
N THR A 373 10.68 28.91 1.04
CA THR A 373 11.30 27.93 0.16
C THR A 373 11.51 28.49 -1.24
N VAL A 374 12.33 27.82 -2.03
CA VAL A 374 12.62 28.19 -3.43
C VAL A 374 12.53 26.93 -4.28
N ALA A 375 11.88 27.02 -5.43
CA ALA A 375 11.82 25.94 -6.39
C ALA A 375 13.22 25.48 -6.79
N PRO A 376 13.46 24.18 -7.00
CA PRO A 376 14.76 23.67 -7.44
C PRO A 376 15.11 24.23 -8.82
N VAL A 377 16.37 24.63 -9.01
CA VAL A 377 16.87 25.12 -10.31
C VAL A 377 16.86 24.00 -11.34
N VAL A 378 17.19 22.77 -10.91
CA VAL A 378 17.12 21.56 -11.73
C VAL A 378 16.06 20.65 -11.13
N GLY A 379 15.02 20.38 -11.88
CA GLY A 379 13.92 19.51 -11.50
C GLY A 379 13.76 18.33 -12.45
N THR A 380 12.92 17.38 -12.06
CA THR A 380 12.60 16.19 -12.85
C THR A 380 11.26 16.32 -13.60
N GLY A 381 10.51 17.41 -13.36
CA GLY A 381 9.14 17.61 -13.85
C GLY A 381 8.09 16.82 -13.05
N MET A 382 8.47 16.20 -11.94
CA MET A 382 7.53 15.53 -11.01
C MET A 382 7.05 16.47 -9.90
N GLU A 383 7.73 17.59 -9.69
CA GLU A 383 7.52 18.52 -8.57
C GLU A 383 6.11 19.10 -8.58
N TYR A 384 5.64 19.56 -9.74
CA TYR A 384 4.27 20.11 -9.87
C TYR A 384 3.21 19.03 -9.60
N LYS A 385 3.37 17.86 -10.22
CA LYS A 385 2.40 16.76 -10.07
C LYS A 385 2.32 16.28 -8.63
N ALA A 386 3.46 16.15 -7.97
CA ALA A 386 3.53 15.72 -6.58
C ALA A 386 2.89 16.75 -5.62
N ALA A 387 3.09 18.06 -5.84
CA ALA A 387 2.44 19.12 -5.06
C ALA A 387 0.92 19.13 -5.29
N TYR A 388 0.50 19.03 -6.54
CA TYR A 388 -0.92 19.04 -6.92
C TYR A 388 -1.68 17.87 -6.31
N ASP A 389 -1.18 16.64 -6.46
CA ASP A 389 -1.84 15.42 -5.99
C ASP A 389 -1.74 15.23 -4.46
N SER A 390 -0.79 15.86 -3.78
CA SER A 390 -0.66 15.81 -2.33
C SER A 390 -1.80 16.53 -1.60
N GLY A 391 -2.49 17.48 -2.28
CA GLY A 391 -3.53 18.29 -1.70
C GLY A 391 -3.03 19.39 -0.75
N VAL A 392 -1.70 19.62 -0.71
CA VAL A 392 -1.10 20.68 0.13
C VAL A 392 -1.33 22.08 -0.44
N VAL A 393 -1.47 22.17 -1.76
CA VAL A 393 -1.80 23.41 -2.48
C VAL A 393 -3.30 23.57 -2.64
N VAL A 394 -3.78 24.81 -2.68
CA VAL A 394 -5.19 25.09 -2.92
C VAL A 394 -5.43 25.26 -4.42
N ILE A 395 -6.43 24.55 -4.92
CA ILE A 395 -6.75 24.47 -6.34
C ILE A 395 -8.10 25.12 -6.60
N ALA A 396 -8.23 25.90 -7.66
CA ALA A 396 -9.50 26.46 -8.09
C ALA A 396 -10.45 25.36 -8.57
N LYS A 397 -11.64 25.28 -8.00
CA LYS A 397 -12.68 24.31 -8.38
C LYS A 397 -13.33 24.64 -9.71
N ARG A 398 -13.35 25.91 -10.08
CA ARG A 398 -13.95 26.46 -11.29
C ARG A 398 -13.16 27.69 -11.75
N GLY A 399 -13.09 27.90 -13.06
CA GLY A 399 -12.47 29.09 -13.63
C GLY A 399 -13.27 30.36 -13.35
N GLY A 400 -12.60 31.49 -13.16
CA GLY A 400 -13.24 32.76 -12.85
C GLY A 400 -12.25 33.91 -12.73
N THR A 401 -12.70 35.02 -12.12
CA THR A 401 -11.86 36.18 -11.85
C THR A 401 -11.75 36.39 -10.34
N VAL A 402 -10.55 36.59 -9.84
CA VAL A 402 -10.28 36.84 -8.42
C VAL A 402 -10.84 38.19 -8.03
N THR A 403 -11.79 38.21 -7.10
CA THR A 403 -12.47 39.43 -6.62
C THR A 403 -12.01 39.92 -5.26
N ALA A 404 -11.51 38.99 -4.42
CA ALA A 404 -10.89 39.36 -3.15
C ALA A 404 -9.74 38.39 -2.85
N VAL A 405 -8.67 38.93 -2.28
CA VAL A 405 -7.50 38.16 -1.80
C VAL A 405 -7.03 38.76 -0.50
N ASP A 406 -7.14 37.98 0.55
CA ASP A 406 -6.59 38.27 1.86
C ASP A 406 -5.63 37.15 2.30
N ALA A 407 -4.97 37.32 3.44
CA ALA A 407 -4.09 36.32 3.99
C ALA A 407 -4.80 34.98 4.26
N ASP A 408 -6.07 35.02 4.62
CA ASP A 408 -6.87 33.88 5.09
C ASP A 408 -7.90 33.41 4.07
N THR A 409 -8.24 34.24 3.06
CA THR A 409 -9.31 33.89 2.11
C THR A 409 -9.01 34.38 0.70
N ILE A 410 -9.49 33.59 -0.28
CA ILE A 410 -9.50 33.94 -1.70
C ILE A 410 -10.93 33.80 -2.20
N GLU A 411 -11.46 34.83 -2.88
CA GLU A 411 -12.77 34.78 -3.52
C GLU A 411 -12.64 34.87 -5.04
N ILE A 412 -13.29 33.96 -5.74
CA ILE A 412 -13.29 33.88 -7.20
C ILE A 412 -14.72 33.98 -7.70
N THR A 413 -15.01 35.01 -8.46
CA THR A 413 -16.30 35.17 -9.14
C THR A 413 -16.29 34.37 -10.44
N VAL A 414 -17.13 33.34 -10.50
CA VAL A 414 -17.30 32.44 -11.65
C VAL A 414 -18.28 33.04 -12.66
N LYS A 415 -19.43 33.56 -12.15
CA LYS A 415 -20.48 34.26 -12.90
C LYS A 415 -21.02 35.41 -12.05
N PRO A 416 -21.71 36.39 -12.64
CA PRO A 416 -22.36 37.43 -11.86
C PRO A 416 -23.29 36.85 -10.79
N GLY A 417 -22.95 37.11 -9.51
CA GLY A 417 -23.70 36.59 -8.35
C GLY A 417 -23.28 35.20 -7.84
N GLU A 418 -22.32 34.56 -8.46
CA GLU A 418 -21.79 33.24 -8.04
C GLU A 418 -20.30 33.37 -7.67
N VAL A 419 -19.97 33.24 -6.40
CA VAL A 419 -18.62 33.41 -5.86
C VAL A 419 -18.20 32.13 -5.15
N ASP A 420 -17.03 31.60 -5.51
CA ASP A 420 -16.35 30.51 -4.80
C ASP A 420 -15.41 31.09 -3.77
N LYS A 421 -15.59 30.73 -2.50
CA LYS A 421 -14.75 31.15 -1.40
C LYS A 421 -13.82 30.03 -0.97
N TYR A 422 -12.52 30.32 -0.84
CA TYR A 422 -11.47 29.42 -0.38
C TYR A 422 -10.88 29.96 0.92
N GLU A 423 -10.97 29.17 1.98
CA GLU A 423 -10.35 29.47 3.28
C GLU A 423 -8.97 28.80 3.34
N LEU A 424 -7.97 29.56 3.74
CA LEU A 424 -6.58 29.12 3.79
C LEU A 424 -6.21 28.71 5.23
N VAL A 425 -5.50 27.59 5.35
CA VAL A 425 -4.96 27.15 6.65
C VAL A 425 -3.79 28.03 7.05
N LYS A 426 -3.85 28.57 8.27
CA LYS A 426 -2.84 29.50 8.80
C LYS A 426 -2.20 28.94 10.06
N PHE A 427 -0.86 28.81 10.06
CA PHE A 427 -0.01 28.51 11.21
C PHE A 427 -0.51 27.33 12.08
N GLN A 428 -1.02 26.29 11.46
CA GLN A 428 -1.44 25.08 12.16
C GLN A 428 -0.26 24.13 12.37
N GLY A 429 -0.18 23.48 13.54
CA GLY A 429 0.82 22.45 13.80
C GLY A 429 0.49 21.15 13.06
N SER A 430 1.50 20.53 12.45
CA SER A 430 1.41 19.17 11.93
C SER A 430 1.62 18.12 13.03
N ASN A 431 1.45 16.85 12.70
CA ASN A 431 1.72 15.75 13.62
C ASN A 431 3.15 15.75 14.20
N GLN A 432 4.12 16.23 13.43
CA GLN A 432 5.53 16.37 13.84
C GLN A 432 5.87 17.77 14.33
N GLY A 433 4.87 18.62 14.56
CA GLY A 433 5.07 19.98 15.04
C GLY A 433 5.58 20.95 13.98
N THR A 434 5.60 20.59 12.71
CA THR A 434 5.96 21.50 11.62
C THR A 434 4.82 22.45 11.30
N CYS A 435 5.12 23.63 10.77
CA CYS A 435 4.12 24.66 10.49
C CYS A 435 3.41 24.42 9.15
N ILE A 436 2.09 24.27 9.20
CA ILE A 436 1.23 24.26 8.03
C ILE A 436 0.69 25.67 7.84
N ASN A 437 1.10 26.34 6.76
CA ASN A 437 0.67 27.69 6.43
C ASN A 437 0.49 27.82 4.92
N GLN A 438 -0.73 28.16 4.49
CA GLN A 438 -1.04 28.39 3.09
C GLN A 438 -0.96 29.89 2.76
N ARG A 439 -0.43 30.20 1.59
CA ARG A 439 -0.23 31.56 1.09
C ARG A 439 -0.81 31.73 -0.31
N PRO A 440 -1.63 32.77 -0.57
CA PRO A 440 -2.12 33.05 -1.91
C PRO A 440 -0.97 33.39 -2.87
N ILE A 441 -1.05 32.87 -4.09
CA ILE A 441 -0.11 33.16 -5.18
C ILE A 441 -0.78 33.97 -6.30
N VAL A 442 -2.11 34.14 -6.24
CA VAL A 442 -2.90 34.89 -7.21
C VAL A 442 -3.05 36.36 -6.77
N SER A 443 -3.21 37.24 -7.76
CA SER A 443 -3.42 38.65 -7.56
C SER A 443 -4.88 39.04 -7.79
N LEU A 444 -5.29 40.19 -7.19
CA LEU A 444 -6.62 40.75 -7.40
C LEU A 444 -6.87 40.98 -8.91
N HIS A 445 -8.08 40.64 -9.39
CA HIS A 445 -8.53 40.73 -10.79
C HIS A 445 -7.79 39.75 -11.76
N GLN A 446 -6.99 38.85 -11.27
CA GLN A 446 -6.39 37.81 -12.10
C GLN A 446 -7.47 36.81 -12.59
N LYS A 447 -7.39 36.41 -13.84
CA LYS A 447 -8.20 35.29 -14.37
C LYS A 447 -7.55 33.98 -13.97
N VAL A 448 -8.36 33.07 -13.48
CA VAL A 448 -7.98 31.74 -13.02
C VAL A 448 -8.76 30.69 -13.83
N GLU A 449 -8.06 29.65 -14.24
CA GLU A 449 -8.65 28.49 -14.94
C GLU A 449 -9.11 27.43 -13.95
N ASP A 450 -9.95 26.52 -14.40
CA ASP A 450 -10.34 25.33 -13.63
C ASP A 450 -9.11 24.45 -13.37
N GLY A 451 -8.93 23.99 -12.13
CA GLY A 451 -7.78 23.19 -11.74
C GLY A 451 -6.46 23.97 -11.54
N GLN A 452 -6.47 25.31 -11.68
CA GLN A 452 -5.26 26.12 -11.44
C GLN A 452 -4.96 26.22 -9.95
N VAL A 453 -3.67 26.13 -9.58
CA VAL A 453 -3.21 26.37 -8.21
C VAL A 453 -3.34 27.86 -7.89
N ILE A 454 -4.00 28.18 -6.77
CA ILE A 454 -4.29 29.55 -6.32
C ILE A 454 -3.58 29.92 -5.02
N ALA A 455 -3.17 28.93 -4.22
CA ALA A 455 -2.36 29.18 -3.03
C ALA A 455 -1.34 28.04 -2.83
N ASP A 456 -0.14 28.43 -2.43
CA ASP A 456 0.91 27.53 -2.01
C ASP A 456 0.71 27.06 -0.57
N GLY A 457 1.15 25.83 -0.27
CA GLY A 457 1.21 25.27 1.07
C GLY A 457 2.62 25.25 1.66
N PRO A 458 2.83 24.51 2.76
CA PRO A 458 4.17 24.30 3.30
C PRO A 458 5.07 23.56 2.32
N ALA A 459 6.34 23.96 2.23
CA ALA A 459 7.34 23.41 1.32
C ALA A 459 6.89 23.37 -0.16
N THR A 460 6.17 24.39 -0.61
CA THR A 460 5.83 24.59 -2.03
C THR A 460 6.16 26.01 -2.49
N CYS A 461 6.41 26.16 -3.78
CA CYS A 461 6.68 27.45 -4.42
C CYS A 461 6.06 27.45 -5.82
N ASN A 462 5.09 28.35 -6.06
CA ASN A 462 4.34 28.45 -7.32
C ASN A 462 3.70 27.13 -7.79
N GLY A 463 3.15 26.35 -6.83
CA GLY A 463 2.51 25.07 -7.12
C GLY A 463 3.48 23.89 -7.33
N GLU A 464 4.76 24.07 -7.12
CA GLU A 464 5.79 23.01 -7.20
C GLU A 464 6.32 22.67 -5.79
N ILE A 465 6.68 21.40 -5.57
CA ILE A 465 7.37 21.00 -4.33
C ILE A 465 8.73 21.69 -4.28
N SER A 466 8.98 22.38 -3.16
CA SER A 466 10.25 23.01 -2.85
C SER A 466 10.66 22.68 -1.41
N LEU A 467 11.50 21.65 -1.25
CA LEU A 467 11.87 21.12 0.06
C LEU A 467 12.94 21.95 0.79
N GLY A 468 13.50 22.96 0.13
CA GLY A 468 14.58 23.75 0.73
C GLY A 468 14.99 24.97 -0.08
N LYS A 469 16.29 25.17 -0.19
CA LYS A 469 16.96 26.27 -0.87
C LYS A 469 18.03 25.78 -1.83
N ASN A 470 18.28 26.55 -2.89
CA ASN A 470 19.42 26.34 -3.76
C ASN A 470 20.65 27.00 -3.12
N ALA A 471 21.52 26.23 -2.49
CA ALA A 471 22.71 26.71 -1.82
C ALA A 471 23.96 26.54 -2.70
N LEU A 472 24.88 27.50 -2.64
CA LEU A 472 26.21 27.33 -3.21
C LEU A 472 27.05 26.46 -2.29
N ILE A 473 27.57 25.34 -2.79
CA ILE A 473 28.34 24.36 -2.01
C ILE A 473 29.78 24.31 -2.57
N GLY A 474 30.74 24.36 -1.66
CA GLY A 474 32.13 24.07 -1.94
C GLY A 474 32.55 22.71 -1.37
N PHE A 475 33.09 21.83 -2.20
CA PHE A 475 33.58 20.50 -1.79
C PHE A 475 35.10 20.58 -1.51
N MET A 476 35.46 20.59 -0.24
CA MET A 476 36.84 20.58 0.20
C MET A 476 36.97 20.09 1.63
N THR A 477 38.13 19.65 2.08
CA THR A 477 38.43 19.43 3.48
C THR A 477 38.67 20.76 4.19
N TRP A 478 38.09 20.95 5.39
CA TRP A 478 38.25 22.19 6.14
C TRP A 478 38.64 21.89 7.61
N GLU A 479 39.93 21.83 7.89
CA GLU A 479 40.49 21.70 9.25
C GLU A 479 39.85 20.61 10.13
N GLY A 480 39.28 19.58 9.51
CA GLY A 480 38.57 18.48 10.20
C GLY A 480 37.15 18.80 10.66
N TYR A 481 36.66 20.05 10.53
CA TYR A 481 35.31 20.44 10.96
C TYR A 481 34.19 19.91 10.07
N ASN A 482 34.52 19.39 8.90
CA ASN A 482 33.58 18.73 7.98
C ASN A 482 33.88 17.23 7.82
N TYR A 483 34.39 16.58 8.88
CA TYR A 483 34.65 15.15 8.91
C TYR A 483 33.33 14.35 8.86
N GLU A 484 33.28 13.30 8.04
CA GLU A 484 32.11 12.48 7.73
C GLU A 484 30.95 13.33 7.16
N ASP A 485 29.78 13.35 7.83
CA ASP A 485 28.57 14.05 7.41
C ASP A 485 28.47 15.49 7.95
N ALA A 486 29.52 15.99 8.61
CA ALA A 486 29.54 17.34 9.15
C ALA A 486 29.62 18.38 8.01
N VAL A 487 28.87 19.46 8.14
CA VAL A 487 28.79 20.55 7.17
C VAL A 487 29.08 21.88 7.85
N LEU A 488 29.92 22.71 7.23
CA LEU A 488 30.10 24.10 7.63
C LEU A 488 29.12 25.00 6.87
N ILE A 489 28.45 25.88 7.57
CA ILE A 489 27.54 26.87 6.99
C ILE A 489 28.10 28.29 7.16
N ASN A 490 27.85 29.15 6.19
CA ASN A 490 28.22 30.55 6.25
C ASN A 490 27.29 31.31 7.23
N GLU A 491 27.85 32.22 8.02
CA GLU A 491 27.09 33.09 8.95
C GLU A 491 25.92 33.85 8.27
N LYS A 492 26.08 34.20 6.99
CA LYS A 492 25.04 34.82 6.18
C LYS A 492 23.75 33.99 6.14
N ILE A 493 23.84 32.67 6.12
CA ILE A 493 22.69 31.75 6.11
C ILE A 493 21.85 31.93 7.37
N VAL A 494 22.50 32.12 8.52
CA VAL A 494 21.82 32.34 9.81
C VAL A 494 21.24 33.76 9.87
N ARG A 495 22.03 34.76 9.51
CA ARG A 495 21.61 36.17 9.54
C ARG A 495 20.44 36.48 8.62
N ASP A 496 20.39 35.89 7.43
CA ASP A 496 19.39 36.15 6.41
C ASP A 496 18.20 35.16 6.48
N ASP A 497 18.04 34.40 7.59
CA ASP A 497 16.96 33.44 7.87
C ASP A 497 16.73 32.42 6.74
N VAL A 498 17.82 31.96 6.11
CA VAL A 498 17.73 31.11 4.91
C VAL A 498 17.10 29.74 5.22
N TYR A 499 17.49 29.10 6.33
CA TYR A 499 16.98 27.80 6.78
C TYR A 499 16.11 27.88 8.03
N THR A 500 15.58 29.04 8.34
CA THR A 500 14.72 29.25 9.50
C THR A 500 13.36 28.58 9.29
N SER A 501 12.88 27.88 10.29
CA SER A 501 11.59 27.19 10.31
C SER A 501 10.79 27.54 11.56
N ILE A 502 9.47 27.32 11.50
CA ILE A 502 8.57 27.47 12.63
C ILE A 502 8.15 26.09 13.10
N HIS A 503 8.27 25.85 14.40
CA HIS A 503 7.77 24.65 15.04
C HIS A 503 6.64 25.02 16.00
N VAL A 504 5.51 24.31 15.89
CA VAL A 504 4.33 24.50 16.74
C VAL A 504 4.25 23.34 17.71
N VAL A 505 4.41 23.63 18.99
CA VAL A 505 4.28 22.63 20.06
C VAL A 505 3.01 22.97 20.83
N GLU A 506 2.13 21.98 20.95
CA GLU A 506 0.88 22.10 21.70
C GLU A 506 1.05 21.41 23.05
N HIS A 507 0.78 22.13 24.12
CA HIS A 507 0.77 21.62 25.47
C HIS A 507 -0.66 21.68 25.99
N GLU A 508 -1.25 20.51 26.27
CA GLU A 508 -2.60 20.41 26.82
C GLU A 508 -2.52 20.01 28.29
N VAL A 509 -3.16 20.78 29.15
CA VAL A 509 -3.28 20.52 30.58
C VAL A 509 -4.74 20.51 30.97
N GLU A 510 -5.20 19.49 31.66
CA GLU A 510 -6.57 19.35 32.14
C GLU A 510 -6.59 19.28 33.67
N ALA A 511 -7.31 20.20 34.30
CA ALA A 511 -7.58 20.14 35.74
C ALA A 511 -8.79 19.23 35.98
N ARG A 512 -8.61 18.16 36.76
CA ARG A 512 -9.62 17.12 37.02
C ARG A 512 -10.08 17.13 38.48
N ASP A 513 -11.33 16.73 38.69
CA ASP A 513 -11.81 16.44 40.03
C ASP A 513 -11.21 15.15 40.57
N THR A 514 -10.46 15.23 41.64
CA THR A 514 -9.86 14.09 42.31
C THR A 514 -10.56 13.80 43.65
N LYS A 515 -10.34 12.61 44.20
CA LYS A 515 -10.85 12.25 45.55
C LYS A 515 -10.30 13.12 46.67
N LEU A 516 -9.20 13.83 46.43
CA LEU A 516 -8.57 14.76 47.39
C LEU A 516 -9.01 16.21 47.22
N GLY A 517 -9.82 16.50 46.22
CA GLY A 517 -10.29 17.79 45.81
C GLY A 517 -10.07 18.11 44.33
N PRO A 518 -10.63 19.19 43.78
CA PRO A 518 -10.40 19.61 42.41
C PRO A 518 -8.93 20.03 42.21
N GLU A 519 -8.36 19.65 41.07
CA GLU A 519 -7.07 20.21 40.63
C GLU A 519 -7.28 21.63 40.13
N GLU A 520 -6.28 22.48 40.25
CA GLU A 520 -6.33 23.87 39.89
C GLU A 520 -5.05 24.23 39.09
N ILE A 521 -5.22 25.06 38.05
CA ILE A 521 -4.08 25.62 37.32
C ILE A 521 -3.66 26.86 38.08
N THR A 522 -2.48 26.85 38.68
CA THR A 522 -1.96 27.91 39.54
C THR A 522 -0.43 27.93 39.56
N ARG A 523 0.15 29.08 39.81
CA ARG A 523 1.58 29.23 40.08
C ARG A 523 1.97 28.77 41.48
N ASP A 524 1.02 28.74 42.43
CA ASP A 524 1.28 28.31 43.81
C ASP A 524 1.32 26.79 43.93
N ILE A 525 2.46 26.21 43.59
CA ILE A 525 2.71 24.76 43.62
C ILE A 525 3.58 24.42 44.83
N PRO A 526 3.07 23.61 45.77
CA PRO A 526 3.83 23.25 46.96
C PRO A 526 5.06 22.36 46.60
N ASN A 527 6.18 22.58 47.30
CA ASN A 527 7.44 21.84 47.13
C ASN A 527 8.14 22.00 45.77
N VAL A 528 7.89 23.06 45.06
CA VAL A 528 8.61 23.42 43.82
C VAL A 528 9.39 24.72 44.05
N GLY A 529 10.68 24.74 43.65
CA GLY A 529 11.54 25.91 43.82
C GLY A 529 11.14 27.07 42.88
N GLU A 530 11.37 28.30 43.28
CA GLU A 530 11.06 29.50 42.51
C GLU A 530 11.70 29.54 41.11
N ASP A 531 12.88 28.92 40.94
CA ASP A 531 13.56 28.87 39.66
C ASP A 531 12.75 28.06 38.61
N ALA A 532 12.03 27.01 39.03
CA ALA A 532 11.17 26.22 38.16
C ALA A 532 9.85 26.90 37.84
N LEU A 533 9.42 27.85 38.67
CA LEU A 533 8.19 28.63 38.54
C LEU A 533 8.39 29.99 37.83
N ARG A 534 9.66 30.32 37.51
CA ARG A 534 10.04 31.63 36.98
C ARG A 534 9.30 32.00 35.69
N ASP A 535 9.05 31.01 34.83
CA ASP A 535 8.48 31.17 33.50
C ASP A 535 6.94 31.10 33.51
N LEU A 536 6.32 30.93 34.70
CA LEU A 536 4.86 30.97 34.88
C LEU A 536 4.40 32.37 35.28
N ASP A 537 3.28 32.79 34.69
CA ASP A 537 2.57 34.00 35.10
C ASP A 537 1.79 33.80 36.42
N GLU A 538 1.01 34.85 36.86
CA GLU A 538 0.24 34.78 38.09
C GLU A 538 -0.88 33.72 38.05
N ASP A 539 -1.36 33.38 36.85
CA ASP A 539 -2.40 32.39 36.61
C ASP A 539 -1.81 30.95 36.43
N GLY A 540 -0.48 30.79 36.49
CA GLY A 540 0.21 29.51 36.33
C GLY A 540 0.39 29.07 34.87
N ILE A 541 0.33 30.01 33.93
CA ILE A 541 0.49 29.76 32.49
C ILE A 541 1.89 30.24 32.06
N ILE A 542 2.53 29.54 31.11
CA ILE A 542 3.83 29.90 30.54
C ILE A 542 3.68 31.02 29.50
#